data_0249438f7206003dd21e4782854cad78
#
_entry.id   0249438f7206003dd21e4782854cad78
#
_cell.length_a   1.000
_cell.length_b   1.000
_cell.length_c   1.000
_cell.angle_alpha   90.00
_cell.angle_beta   90.00
_cell.angle_gamma   90.00
#
_symmetry.space_group_name_H-M   'P 1'
#
loop_
_entity.id
_entity.type
_entity.pdbx_description
1 polymer ?
#
loop_
_entity_poly.entity_id
_entity_poly.type
_entity_poly.pdbx_seq_one_letter_code
_entity_poly.pdbx_strand_id
1 'polypeptide(L)'
;MIVRNILSPVSLLILFLLSPVLQQASARDRIPLKKAPATSIFEKKDSWVDETLGRLSVSEKVGQMIVASIDAQYKSNTDKEYVLMSRLATEGKIGGIMFLKGDVVSAGMLANHFQSVSTVPLLVSADMERGLAMRLDGATTFSPAMAIAASGDPTLAASMAKIIADEARAVGIHQNYAPTVDLNINPANPVINTRSFGDRIPLVISMSAAIIEGLQSNGVVATAKHFPGHGDVTVDSHFALPVLEGDRQRLDDYELKPFRAAISQGIMSVMVGHLAVPKLTGTLEPASLSKTIVTDLLRDEFGFKGLIITDALNMKALNDGRSLQDICVKAVEAGNDILLFPVDPEGAHKAVTAAVECGTIPLSRIDDSVRRILQVKRWLGLDRKKLVDLAQLQDHVASQEASEIAEKIAADAVTLIRDRDRVLPFRIPMNGPIVDIILNDKPGEEIGKRFAERLGMDYALIHLRLDPSSKEAVFKSAAEMTRGASAIILTTGIQAFSRSVPSKLSARQINFVRDLPSMVAPGTPIVFVSFGTPYILEAFPEIGTALCAYSENEFSEKSVIQVMKGELVPKGSLPVSLNGGLP
;
A
#
# COMPACT_ATOMS: atom_id res chain seq x y z
N MET A 1 53.57 53.47 -15.30
CA MET A 1 52.94 53.70 -14.00
C MET A 1 52.08 52.48 -13.68
N ILE A 2 52.60 51.64 -12.81
CA ILE A 2 52.10 50.30 -12.52
C ILE A 2 51.16 50.40 -11.31
N VAL A 3 49.93 49.92 -11.43
CA VAL A 3 49.07 49.71 -10.25
C VAL A 3 48.84 48.22 -10.09
N ARG A 4 49.45 47.63 -9.07
CA ARG A 4 49.25 46.26 -8.58
C ARG A 4 47.93 46.21 -7.79
N ASN A 5 46.98 45.37 -8.20
CA ASN A 5 45.87 44.99 -7.37
C ASN A 5 46.28 43.80 -6.48
N ILE A 6 46.23 44.02 -5.18
CA ILE A 6 46.46 43.04 -4.14
C ILE A 6 45.10 42.36 -3.85
N LEU A 7 44.94 41.11 -4.24
CA LEU A 7 43.82 40.28 -3.79
C LEU A 7 44.17 39.71 -2.39
N SER A 8 43.32 40.01 -1.44
CA SER A 8 43.40 39.59 -0.04
C SER A 8 43.21 38.06 0.09
N PRO A 9 43.97 37.37 0.95
CA PRO A 9 43.89 35.92 1.12
C PRO A 9 42.63 35.42 1.87
N VAL A 10 41.69 36.29 2.24
CA VAL A 10 40.46 35.93 2.97
C VAL A 10 39.37 35.34 2.07
N SER A 11 39.41 35.63 0.77
CA SER A 11 38.37 35.12 -0.18
C SER A 11 38.60 33.66 -0.62
N LEU A 12 39.75 33.07 -0.34
CA LEU A 12 40.06 31.67 -0.72
C LEU A 12 39.69 30.65 0.36
N LEU A 13 39.40 31.10 1.60
CA LEU A 13 39.13 30.21 2.73
C LEU A 13 37.62 29.84 2.86
N ILE A 14 36.76 30.61 2.20
CA ILE A 14 35.31 30.37 2.26
C ILE A 14 34.85 29.31 1.24
N LEU A 15 35.61 29.07 0.17
CA LEU A 15 35.25 28.06 -0.86
C LEU A 15 35.64 26.62 -0.44
N PHE A 16 36.48 26.42 0.56
CA PHE A 16 36.91 25.09 1.03
C PHE A 16 36.10 24.54 2.20
N LEU A 17 35.25 25.34 2.85
CA LEU A 17 34.42 24.90 3.99
C LEU A 17 33.00 24.48 3.61
N LEU A 18 32.56 24.68 2.35
CA LEU A 18 31.26 24.24 1.86
C LEU A 18 31.29 22.86 1.15
N SER A 19 32.47 22.29 0.91
CA SER A 19 32.59 21.01 0.21
C SER A 19 32.24 19.75 1.02
N PRO A 20 32.41 19.67 2.37
CA PRO A 20 32.08 18.41 3.07
C PRO A 20 30.60 18.20 3.34
N VAL A 21 29.75 19.24 3.30
CA VAL A 21 28.32 19.10 3.60
C VAL A 21 27.55 18.57 2.39
N LEU A 22 27.96 18.91 1.18
CA LEU A 22 27.37 18.41 -0.07
C LEU A 22 27.84 16.97 -0.43
N GLN A 23 29.01 16.54 0.06
CA GLN A 23 29.49 15.17 -0.13
C GLN A 23 28.92 14.17 0.88
N GLN A 24 28.43 14.61 2.05
CA GLN A 24 27.79 13.71 3.02
C GLN A 24 26.33 13.38 2.69
N ALA A 25 25.63 14.20 1.91
CA ALA A 25 24.27 13.90 1.44
C ALA A 25 24.24 12.76 0.39
N SER A 26 25.32 12.57 -0.39
CA SER A 26 25.38 11.54 -1.44
C SER A 26 25.82 10.15 -0.95
N ALA A 27 26.34 10.03 0.28
CA ALA A 27 26.83 8.77 0.83
C ALA A 27 25.77 7.99 1.63
N ARG A 28 24.66 8.62 2.00
CA ARG A 28 23.54 7.95 2.71
C ARG A 28 22.59 7.18 1.78
N ASP A 29 22.68 7.35 0.46
CA ASP A 29 21.77 6.75 -0.51
C ASP A 29 22.26 5.42 -1.09
N ARG A 30 23.35 4.84 -0.59
CA ARG A 30 23.84 3.54 -1.08
C ARG A 30 23.78 2.49 0.01
N ILE A 31 22.58 1.94 0.24
CA ILE A 31 22.50 0.59 0.82
C ILE A 31 23.06 -0.35 -0.25
N PRO A 32 24.11 -1.14 0.03
CA PRO A 32 24.55 -2.17 -0.90
C PRO A 32 23.44 -3.23 -0.95
N LEU A 33 22.55 -3.12 -1.94
CA LEU A 33 21.53 -4.11 -2.22
C LEU A 33 22.24 -5.42 -2.55
N LYS A 34 22.24 -6.39 -1.64
CA LYS A 34 22.57 -7.77 -1.98
C LYS A 34 21.65 -8.17 -3.09
N LYS A 35 22.19 -8.58 -4.25
CA LYS A 35 21.40 -9.11 -5.35
C LYS A 35 20.46 -10.18 -4.79
N ALA A 36 19.16 -9.91 -4.83
CA ALA A 36 18.18 -10.88 -4.40
C ALA A 36 18.32 -12.15 -5.26
N PRO A 37 18.44 -13.34 -4.66
CA PRO A 37 18.64 -14.59 -5.41
C PRO A 37 17.41 -15.05 -6.18
N ALA A 38 16.28 -14.34 -6.05
CA ALA A 38 14.95 -14.82 -6.40
C ALA A 38 14.71 -15.05 -7.90
N THR A 39 15.24 -14.22 -8.79
CA THR A 39 14.97 -14.39 -10.25
C THR A 39 15.64 -15.60 -10.86
N SER A 40 16.70 -16.12 -10.27
CA SER A 40 17.37 -17.34 -10.77
C SER A 40 16.51 -18.60 -10.68
N ILE A 41 15.41 -18.59 -9.92
CA ILE A 41 14.51 -19.75 -9.82
C ILE A 41 13.77 -20.02 -11.13
N PHE A 42 13.44 -18.97 -11.89
CA PHE A 42 12.69 -19.07 -13.15
C PHE A 42 13.53 -19.59 -14.31
N GLU A 43 14.86 -19.67 -14.14
CA GLU A 43 15.80 -20.18 -15.15
C GLU A 43 16.33 -21.59 -14.80
N LYS A 44 16.09 -22.07 -13.58
CA LYS A 44 16.57 -23.37 -13.11
C LYS A 44 15.63 -24.49 -13.56
N LYS A 45 16.23 -25.59 -14.05
CA LYS A 45 15.53 -26.85 -14.19
C LYS A 45 15.31 -27.47 -12.81
N ASP A 46 14.11 -27.96 -12.54
CA ASP A 46 13.74 -28.63 -11.29
C ASP A 46 12.86 -29.83 -11.60
N SER A 47 13.28 -31.02 -11.13
CA SER A 47 12.61 -32.30 -11.46
C SER A 47 11.16 -32.32 -10.95
N TRP A 48 10.90 -31.77 -9.74
CA TRP A 48 9.53 -31.72 -9.19
C TRP A 48 8.62 -30.84 -10.08
N VAL A 49 9.14 -29.73 -10.57
CA VAL A 49 8.39 -28.83 -11.49
C VAL A 49 8.09 -29.55 -12.79
N ASP A 50 9.09 -30.18 -13.42
CA ASP A 50 8.95 -30.87 -14.71
C ASP A 50 8.00 -32.08 -14.60
N GLU A 51 8.15 -32.91 -13.57
CA GLU A 51 7.30 -34.06 -13.30
C GLU A 51 5.86 -33.63 -12.97
N THR A 52 5.67 -32.59 -12.16
CA THR A 52 4.35 -32.09 -11.82
C THR A 52 3.66 -31.53 -13.04
N LEU A 53 4.33 -30.67 -13.83
CA LEU A 53 3.79 -30.11 -15.06
C LEU A 53 3.40 -31.19 -16.07
N GLY A 54 4.24 -32.22 -16.22
CA GLY A 54 4.01 -33.30 -17.16
C GLY A 54 2.82 -34.22 -16.83
N ARG A 55 2.47 -34.35 -15.55
CA ARG A 55 1.32 -35.19 -15.13
C ARG A 55 -0.02 -34.47 -15.11
N LEU A 56 -0.03 -33.13 -15.09
CA LEU A 56 -1.27 -32.36 -15.02
C LEU A 56 -2.01 -32.41 -16.35
N SER A 57 -3.32 -32.66 -16.30
CA SER A 57 -4.26 -32.47 -17.39
C SER A 57 -4.37 -30.97 -17.78
N VAL A 58 -4.93 -30.67 -18.95
CA VAL A 58 -5.21 -29.29 -19.37
C VAL A 58 -6.07 -28.57 -18.32
N SER A 59 -7.11 -29.21 -17.82
CA SER A 59 -7.99 -28.67 -16.79
C SER A 59 -7.22 -28.31 -15.51
N GLU A 60 -6.38 -29.21 -14.99
CA GLU A 60 -5.59 -28.95 -13.78
C GLU A 60 -4.52 -27.87 -14.02
N LYS A 61 -3.93 -27.79 -15.20
CA LYS A 61 -3.00 -26.70 -15.59
C LYS A 61 -3.69 -25.36 -15.55
N VAL A 62 -4.88 -25.25 -16.16
CA VAL A 62 -5.69 -24.01 -16.11
C VAL A 62 -6.04 -23.67 -14.66
N GLY A 63 -6.40 -24.67 -13.86
CA GLY A 63 -6.67 -24.48 -12.43
C GLY A 63 -5.51 -23.83 -11.69
N GLN A 64 -4.24 -24.19 -11.99
CA GLN A 64 -3.07 -23.55 -11.36
C GLN A 64 -3.02 -22.04 -11.57
N MET A 65 -3.61 -21.53 -12.64
CA MET A 65 -3.63 -20.09 -12.98
C MET A 65 -4.73 -19.31 -12.26
N ILE A 66 -5.63 -19.94 -11.52
CA ILE A 66 -6.78 -19.29 -10.88
C ILE A 66 -6.53 -19.17 -9.38
N VAL A 67 -6.58 -17.94 -8.87
CA VAL A 67 -6.57 -17.62 -7.44
C VAL A 67 -7.96 -17.11 -7.06
N ALA A 68 -8.72 -17.96 -6.35
CA ALA A 68 -10.04 -17.62 -5.84
C ALA A 68 -9.93 -16.93 -4.47
N SER A 69 -10.95 -16.18 -4.06
CA SER A 69 -10.95 -15.46 -2.79
C SER A 69 -11.92 -16.08 -1.79
N ILE A 70 -11.61 -15.92 -0.50
CA ILE A 70 -12.49 -16.32 0.61
C ILE A 70 -12.21 -15.44 1.84
N ASP A 71 -13.26 -15.16 2.62
CA ASP A 71 -13.08 -14.58 3.94
C ASP A 71 -12.47 -15.62 4.90
N ALA A 72 -11.38 -15.25 5.57
CA ALA A 72 -10.65 -16.09 6.52
C ALA A 72 -11.30 -16.07 7.91
N GLN A 73 -12.59 -16.37 7.96
CA GLN A 73 -13.41 -16.50 9.16
C GLN A 73 -13.83 -17.94 9.35
N TYR A 74 -14.20 -18.31 10.59
CA TYR A 74 -14.77 -19.63 10.84
C TYR A 74 -15.94 -19.92 9.88
N LYS A 75 -15.90 -21.06 9.23
CA LYS A 75 -16.95 -21.55 8.34
C LYS A 75 -17.33 -22.97 8.72
N SER A 76 -18.64 -23.23 8.78
CA SER A 76 -19.13 -24.59 9.00
C SER A 76 -18.88 -25.44 7.73
N ASN A 77 -18.89 -26.77 7.91
CA ASN A 77 -18.76 -27.72 6.81
C ASN A 77 -19.97 -27.73 5.84
N THR A 78 -21.03 -26.97 6.15
CA THR A 78 -22.22 -26.76 5.30
C THR A 78 -22.24 -25.36 4.67
N ASP A 79 -21.27 -24.49 4.99
CA ASP A 79 -21.15 -23.17 4.37
C ASP A 79 -20.90 -23.34 2.86
N LYS A 80 -21.71 -22.64 2.04
CA LYS A 80 -21.68 -22.79 0.59
C LYS A 80 -20.35 -22.41 -0.05
N GLU A 81 -19.71 -21.35 0.45
CA GLU A 81 -18.43 -20.88 -0.05
C GLU A 81 -17.32 -21.84 0.35
N TYR A 82 -17.31 -22.32 1.60
CA TYR A 82 -16.37 -23.34 2.07
C TYR A 82 -16.47 -24.63 1.26
N VAL A 83 -17.72 -25.14 1.02
CA VAL A 83 -17.95 -26.36 0.23
C VAL A 83 -17.50 -26.18 -1.22
N LEU A 84 -17.81 -25.02 -1.83
CA LEU A 84 -17.37 -24.70 -3.20
C LEU A 84 -15.84 -24.68 -3.28
N MET A 85 -15.18 -23.93 -2.41
CA MET A 85 -13.72 -23.79 -2.40
C MET A 85 -13.02 -25.12 -2.15
N SER A 86 -13.53 -25.96 -1.21
CA SER A 86 -13.01 -27.30 -0.94
C SER A 86 -13.12 -28.20 -2.18
N ARG A 87 -14.25 -28.16 -2.88
CA ARG A 87 -14.46 -28.92 -4.12
C ARG A 87 -13.50 -28.48 -5.21
N LEU A 88 -13.38 -27.16 -5.47
CA LEU A 88 -12.49 -26.64 -6.51
C LEU A 88 -11.01 -26.96 -6.23
N ALA A 89 -10.62 -26.89 -4.96
CA ALA A 89 -9.27 -27.28 -4.53
C ALA A 89 -8.99 -28.78 -4.73
N THR A 90 -9.97 -29.65 -4.36
CA THR A 90 -9.87 -31.11 -4.52
C THR A 90 -9.83 -31.50 -6.01
N GLU A 91 -10.62 -30.86 -6.85
CA GLU A 91 -10.70 -31.10 -8.29
C GLU A 91 -9.54 -30.47 -9.07
N GLY A 92 -8.62 -29.75 -8.41
CA GLY A 92 -7.50 -29.04 -9.04
C GLY A 92 -7.92 -27.87 -9.95
N LYS A 93 -9.12 -27.31 -9.74
CA LYS A 93 -9.68 -26.19 -10.54
C LYS A 93 -9.24 -24.81 -10.08
N ILE A 94 -8.54 -24.73 -8.93
CA ILE A 94 -7.87 -23.53 -8.44
C ILE A 94 -6.44 -23.86 -8.03
N GLY A 95 -5.51 -22.95 -8.28
CA GLY A 95 -4.10 -23.07 -7.93
C GLY A 95 -3.69 -22.23 -6.74
N GLY A 96 -4.58 -21.37 -6.27
CA GLY A 96 -4.36 -20.51 -5.11
C GLY A 96 -5.63 -19.98 -4.50
N ILE A 97 -5.46 -19.39 -3.30
CA ILE A 97 -6.54 -18.76 -2.53
C ILE A 97 -6.04 -17.41 -2.03
N MET A 98 -6.88 -16.38 -2.14
CA MET A 98 -6.67 -15.07 -1.55
C MET A 98 -7.55 -14.92 -0.31
N PHE A 99 -6.96 -14.67 0.84
CA PHE A 99 -7.70 -14.29 2.04
C PHE A 99 -8.05 -12.79 2.01
N LEU A 100 -9.33 -12.47 2.28
CA LEU A 100 -9.83 -11.10 2.27
C LEU A 100 -9.83 -10.50 3.67
N LYS A 101 -10.63 -11.04 4.59
CA LYS A 101 -10.73 -10.59 6.00
C LYS A 101 -11.03 -11.79 6.89
N GLY A 102 -10.71 -11.65 8.17
CA GLY A 102 -10.98 -12.68 9.16
C GLY A 102 -10.09 -12.55 10.38
N ASP A 103 -9.66 -13.67 10.92
CA ASP A 103 -8.74 -13.75 12.05
C ASP A 103 -7.61 -14.75 11.79
N VAL A 104 -6.51 -14.60 12.54
CA VAL A 104 -5.28 -15.40 12.32
C VAL A 104 -5.49 -16.90 12.54
N VAL A 105 -6.37 -17.31 13.49
CA VAL A 105 -6.62 -18.73 13.79
C VAL A 105 -7.44 -19.35 12.68
N SER A 106 -8.54 -18.70 12.29
CA SER A 106 -9.40 -19.16 11.18
C SER A 106 -8.63 -19.23 9.87
N ALA A 107 -7.76 -18.25 9.59
CA ALA A 107 -6.90 -18.25 8.40
C ALA A 107 -5.99 -19.48 8.35
N GLY A 108 -5.28 -19.77 9.44
CA GLY A 108 -4.40 -20.93 9.52
C GLY A 108 -5.15 -22.26 9.40
N MET A 109 -6.33 -22.38 10.03
CA MET A 109 -7.20 -23.56 9.90
C MET A 109 -7.68 -23.77 8.46
N LEU A 110 -8.14 -22.71 7.78
CA LEU A 110 -8.59 -22.76 6.39
C LEU A 110 -7.43 -23.07 5.44
N ALA A 111 -6.27 -22.42 5.63
CA ALA A 111 -5.07 -22.72 4.85
C ALA A 111 -4.71 -24.21 4.94
N ASN A 112 -4.64 -24.76 6.15
CA ASN A 112 -4.36 -26.18 6.37
C ASN A 112 -5.41 -27.11 5.73
N HIS A 113 -6.70 -26.76 5.86
CA HIS A 113 -7.77 -27.54 5.24
C HIS A 113 -7.62 -27.59 3.72
N PHE A 114 -7.55 -26.43 3.06
CA PHE A 114 -7.45 -26.37 1.59
C PHE A 114 -6.15 -27.01 1.07
N GLN A 115 -5.04 -26.84 1.80
CA GLN A 115 -3.80 -27.52 1.49
C GLN A 115 -3.91 -29.04 1.62
N SER A 116 -4.66 -29.55 2.60
CA SER A 116 -4.80 -30.99 2.83
C SER A 116 -5.56 -31.70 1.71
N VAL A 117 -6.60 -31.04 1.15
CA VAL A 117 -7.43 -31.60 0.08
C VAL A 117 -6.87 -31.39 -1.33
N SER A 118 -5.85 -30.54 -1.49
CA SER A 118 -5.24 -30.24 -2.79
C SER A 118 -4.11 -31.19 -3.14
N THR A 119 -4.11 -31.73 -4.36
CA THR A 119 -3.05 -32.59 -4.89
C THR A 119 -1.77 -31.79 -5.17
N VAL A 120 -1.90 -30.64 -5.86
CA VAL A 120 -0.82 -29.66 -6.02
C VAL A 120 -1.00 -28.57 -4.95
N PRO A 121 0.05 -28.22 -4.19
CA PRO A 121 -0.08 -27.20 -3.15
C PRO A 121 -0.65 -25.90 -3.68
N LEU A 122 -1.52 -25.23 -2.89
CA LEU A 122 -2.09 -23.94 -3.23
C LEU A 122 -1.14 -22.79 -2.89
N LEU A 123 -1.13 -21.75 -3.71
CA LEU A 123 -0.50 -20.48 -3.41
C LEU A 123 -1.50 -19.62 -2.63
N VAL A 124 -1.32 -19.48 -1.32
CA VAL A 124 -2.18 -18.66 -0.47
C VAL A 124 -1.63 -17.23 -0.43
N SER A 125 -2.48 -16.24 -0.58
CA SER A 125 -2.10 -14.84 -0.75
C SER A 125 -3.03 -13.88 0.02
N ALA A 126 -2.57 -12.66 0.25
CA ALA A 126 -3.36 -11.57 0.79
C ALA A 126 -2.74 -10.20 0.45
N ASP A 127 -3.53 -9.12 0.55
CA ASP A 127 -3.01 -7.76 0.61
C ASP A 127 -2.58 -7.42 2.04
N MET A 128 -1.31 -7.24 2.25
CA MET A 128 -0.74 -6.91 3.55
C MET A 128 0.19 -5.70 3.44
N GLU A 129 -0.28 -4.62 2.79
CA GLU A 129 0.52 -3.40 2.53
C GLU A 129 1.04 -2.75 3.83
N ARG A 130 0.26 -2.86 4.91
CA ARG A 130 0.53 -2.29 6.23
C ARG A 130 0.38 -3.31 7.37
N GLY A 131 0.85 -4.53 7.14
CA GLY A 131 0.78 -5.63 8.10
C GLY A 131 -0.35 -6.60 7.85
N LEU A 132 -0.24 -7.76 8.48
CA LEU A 132 -1.23 -8.83 8.37
C LEU A 132 -2.59 -8.40 8.94
N ALA A 133 -2.61 -7.53 9.96
CA ALA A 133 -3.84 -6.96 10.54
C ALA A 133 -4.67 -6.11 9.55
N MET A 134 -4.12 -5.77 8.38
CA MET A 134 -4.94 -5.20 7.29
C MET A 134 -6.06 -6.16 6.85
N ARG A 135 -5.89 -7.45 7.09
CA ARG A 135 -6.81 -8.54 6.69
C ARG A 135 -7.28 -9.41 7.84
N LEU A 136 -6.42 -9.68 8.80
CA LEU A 136 -6.66 -10.68 9.84
C LEU A 136 -6.53 -10.06 11.23
N ASP A 137 -7.61 -10.08 11.98
CA ASP A 137 -7.62 -9.69 13.38
C ASP A 137 -6.65 -10.55 14.20
N GLY A 138 -6.01 -9.95 15.19
CA GLY A 138 -5.03 -10.61 16.05
C GLY A 138 -3.59 -10.55 15.55
N ALA A 139 -3.33 -9.85 14.43
CA ALA A 139 -1.99 -9.60 13.88
C ALA A 139 -1.52 -8.16 14.11
N THR A 140 -0.29 -7.84 13.71
CA THR A 140 0.30 -6.51 13.87
C THR A 140 -0.20 -5.52 12.81
N THR A 141 -0.58 -4.33 13.25
CA THR A 141 -0.89 -3.18 12.39
C THR A 141 0.30 -2.25 12.30
N PHE A 142 0.70 -1.89 11.09
CA PHE A 142 1.69 -0.85 10.81
C PHE A 142 1.06 0.39 10.18
N SER A 143 1.80 1.48 10.18
CA SER A 143 1.43 2.68 9.44
C SER A 143 1.56 2.45 7.93
N PRO A 144 0.82 3.18 7.08
CA PRO A 144 0.84 3.01 5.62
C PRO A 144 2.20 3.42 5.00
N ALA A 145 2.40 3.08 3.73
CA ALA A 145 3.65 3.28 3.01
C ALA A 145 4.16 4.74 3.07
N MET A 146 3.27 5.72 2.98
CA MET A 146 3.64 7.13 3.07
C MET A 146 4.22 7.51 4.45
N ALA A 147 3.73 6.91 5.53
CA ALA A 147 4.29 7.12 6.88
C ALA A 147 5.71 6.53 6.96
N ILE A 148 5.90 5.31 6.44
CA ILE A 148 7.21 4.67 6.43
C ILE A 148 8.20 5.51 5.62
N ALA A 149 7.77 6.03 4.47
CA ALA A 149 8.59 6.91 3.65
C ALA A 149 8.91 8.24 4.36
N ALA A 150 7.98 8.77 5.17
CA ALA A 150 8.21 9.97 5.97
C ALA A 150 9.31 9.78 7.03
N SER A 151 9.50 8.57 7.57
CA SER A 151 10.60 8.26 8.49
C SER A 151 11.98 8.40 7.83
N GLY A 152 12.04 8.29 6.50
CA GLY A 152 13.28 8.33 5.72
C GLY A 152 14.23 7.16 5.95
N ASP A 153 13.80 6.11 6.67
CA ASP A 153 14.64 4.97 7.05
C ASP A 153 14.20 3.66 6.37
N PRO A 154 14.87 3.23 5.28
CA PRO A 154 14.57 1.97 4.62
C PRO A 154 14.79 0.73 5.51
N THR A 155 15.58 0.83 6.58
CA THR A 155 15.79 -0.31 7.48
C THR A 155 14.55 -0.63 8.30
N LEU A 156 13.74 0.39 8.64
CA LEU A 156 12.44 0.20 9.25
C LEU A 156 11.46 -0.47 8.30
N ALA A 157 11.48 -0.10 7.01
CA ALA A 157 10.68 -0.75 5.99
C ALA A 157 11.06 -2.25 5.84
N ALA A 158 12.36 -2.58 5.84
CA ALA A 158 12.83 -3.96 5.80
C ALA A 158 12.44 -4.76 7.05
N SER A 159 12.55 -4.15 8.25
CA SER A 159 12.14 -4.78 9.51
C SER A 159 10.64 -5.05 9.55
N MET A 160 9.82 -4.09 9.13
CA MET A 160 8.38 -4.28 8.98
C MET A 160 8.06 -5.43 8.01
N ALA A 161 8.71 -5.45 6.84
CA ALA A 161 8.47 -6.48 5.84
C ALA A 161 8.87 -7.88 6.32
N LYS A 162 9.94 -8.00 7.11
CA LYS A 162 10.33 -9.26 7.78
C LYS A 162 9.23 -9.73 8.74
N ILE A 163 8.72 -8.84 9.59
CA ILE A 163 7.64 -9.17 10.54
C ILE A 163 6.38 -9.61 9.78
N ILE A 164 6.00 -8.87 8.73
CA ILE A 164 4.86 -9.24 7.88
C ILE A 164 5.07 -10.64 7.28
N ALA A 165 6.29 -10.97 6.85
CA ALA A 165 6.58 -12.30 6.30
C ALA A 165 6.50 -13.39 7.37
N ASP A 166 7.01 -13.15 8.57
CA ASP A 166 6.98 -14.11 9.68
C ASP A 166 5.52 -14.39 10.10
N GLU A 167 4.69 -13.36 10.29
CA GLU A 167 3.26 -13.48 10.60
C GLU A 167 2.49 -14.18 9.47
N ALA A 168 2.72 -13.78 8.20
CA ALA A 168 2.06 -14.36 7.04
C ALA A 168 2.32 -15.87 6.93
N ARG A 169 3.59 -16.29 7.10
CA ARG A 169 3.96 -17.71 7.05
C ARG A 169 3.37 -18.51 8.19
N ALA A 170 3.24 -17.91 9.38
CA ALA A 170 2.63 -18.58 10.53
C ALA A 170 1.17 -18.97 10.29
N VAL A 171 0.44 -18.16 9.49
CA VAL A 171 -0.96 -18.43 9.10
C VAL A 171 -1.09 -19.12 7.73
N GLY A 172 0.04 -19.49 7.09
CA GLY A 172 0.03 -20.21 5.81
C GLY A 172 -0.15 -19.31 4.59
N ILE A 173 0.12 -18.01 4.68
CA ILE A 173 0.15 -17.08 3.54
C ILE A 173 1.57 -17.07 2.94
N HIS A 174 1.66 -17.17 1.62
CA HIS A 174 2.88 -17.34 0.86
C HIS A 174 3.22 -16.15 -0.04
N GLN A 175 2.22 -15.32 -0.38
CA GLN A 175 2.36 -14.18 -1.28
C GLN A 175 1.65 -12.95 -0.72
N ASN A 176 2.36 -11.83 -0.72
CA ASN A 176 1.82 -10.52 -0.38
C ASN A 176 1.68 -9.66 -1.64
N TYR A 177 0.50 -9.08 -1.86
CA TYR A 177 0.30 -8.09 -2.91
C TYR A 177 0.79 -6.70 -2.46
N ALA A 178 2.08 -6.63 -2.18
CA ALA A 178 2.86 -5.44 -1.82
C ALA A 178 4.33 -5.62 -2.27
N PRO A 179 5.07 -4.54 -2.51
CA PRO A 179 4.74 -3.13 -2.26
C PRO A 179 3.94 -2.46 -3.38
N THR A 180 3.21 -1.37 -3.02
CA THR A 180 2.71 -0.41 -3.99
C THR A 180 3.87 0.47 -4.43
N VAL A 181 4.29 0.35 -5.70
CA VAL A 181 5.41 1.12 -6.27
C VAL A 181 4.94 2.30 -7.13
N ASP A 182 3.62 2.53 -7.17
CA ASP A 182 3.01 3.68 -7.84
C ASP A 182 3.55 5.00 -7.26
N LEU A 183 3.95 5.93 -8.13
CA LEU A 183 4.33 7.29 -7.75
C LEU A 183 3.08 8.13 -7.48
N ASN A 184 2.93 8.70 -6.29
CA ASN A 184 1.76 9.52 -5.98
C ASN A 184 1.93 10.96 -6.46
N ILE A 185 2.02 11.15 -7.77
CA ILE A 185 2.27 12.45 -8.40
C ILE A 185 1.00 13.28 -8.61
N ASN A 186 -0.17 12.68 -8.44
CA ASN A 186 -1.45 13.37 -8.50
C ASN A 186 -2.10 13.46 -7.11
N PRO A 187 -2.15 14.64 -6.48
CA PRO A 187 -2.80 14.82 -5.18
C PRO A 187 -4.29 14.45 -5.17
N ALA A 188 -4.96 14.52 -6.34
CA ALA A 188 -6.37 14.16 -6.48
C ALA A 188 -6.60 12.65 -6.68
N ASN A 189 -5.55 11.82 -6.67
CA ASN A 189 -5.67 10.38 -6.82
C ASN A 189 -6.51 9.79 -5.69
N PRO A 190 -7.65 9.11 -6.01
CA PRO A 190 -8.59 8.66 -5.00
C PRO A 190 -8.22 7.31 -4.36
N VAL A 191 -7.21 6.60 -4.88
CA VAL A 191 -6.96 5.20 -4.51
C VAL A 191 -5.52 4.93 -4.05
N ILE A 192 -4.54 5.66 -4.53
CA ILE A 192 -3.12 5.44 -4.17
C ILE A 192 -2.77 6.25 -2.91
N ASN A 193 -2.66 7.56 -2.98
CA ASN A 193 -2.47 8.46 -1.83
C ASN A 193 -1.47 7.89 -0.79
N THR A 194 -1.89 7.70 0.48
CA THR A 194 -1.03 7.18 1.56
C THR A 194 -0.54 5.74 1.38
N ARG A 195 -1.05 5.00 0.38
CA ARG A 195 -0.57 3.67 0.02
C ARG A 195 0.76 3.70 -0.76
N SER A 196 1.12 4.85 -1.37
CA SER A 196 2.41 5.08 -2.01
C SER A 196 3.47 5.54 -1.01
N PHE A 197 4.73 5.26 -1.31
CA PHE A 197 5.88 5.85 -0.60
C PHE A 197 6.12 7.33 -0.95
N GLY A 198 5.39 7.91 -1.90
CA GLY A 198 5.45 9.33 -2.25
C GLY A 198 5.53 9.60 -3.75
N ASP A 199 5.97 10.81 -4.09
CA ASP A 199 6.11 11.30 -5.47
C ASP A 199 7.56 11.28 -5.98
N ARG A 200 8.55 11.10 -5.08
CA ARG A 200 9.98 11.13 -5.43
C ARG A 200 10.48 9.74 -5.81
N ILE A 201 10.88 9.56 -7.07
CA ILE A 201 11.35 8.29 -7.63
C ILE A 201 12.42 7.60 -6.77
N PRO A 202 13.52 8.28 -6.32
CA PRO A 202 14.54 7.62 -5.50
C PRO A 202 14.01 7.09 -4.17
N LEU A 203 13.08 7.81 -3.53
CA LEU A 203 12.47 7.42 -2.27
C LEU A 203 11.59 6.17 -2.46
N VAL A 204 10.71 6.18 -3.48
CA VAL A 204 9.85 5.04 -3.80
C VAL A 204 10.68 3.80 -4.11
N ILE A 205 11.74 3.94 -4.91
CA ILE A 205 12.65 2.83 -5.23
C ILE A 205 13.33 2.29 -3.97
N SER A 206 13.88 3.16 -3.12
CA SER A 206 14.60 2.74 -1.91
C SER A 206 13.69 2.00 -0.92
N MET A 207 12.50 2.55 -0.65
CA MET A 207 11.54 1.94 0.27
C MET A 207 10.97 0.63 -0.28
N SER A 208 10.62 0.61 -1.57
CA SER A 208 10.13 -0.62 -2.23
C SER A 208 11.19 -1.73 -2.22
N ALA A 209 12.46 -1.39 -2.44
CA ALA A 209 13.57 -2.34 -2.37
C ALA A 209 13.66 -3.02 -1.00
N ALA A 210 13.56 -2.22 0.07
CA ALA A 210 13.60 -2.72 1.43
C ALA A 210 12.42 -3.66 1.74
N ILE A 211 11.21 -3.33 1.28
CA ILE A 211 10.04 -4.21 1.42
C ILE A 211 10.22 -5.52 0.62
N ILE A 212 10.69 -5.44 -0.62
CA ILE A 212 10.94 -6.62 -1.47
C ILE A 212 11.94 -7.55 -0.81
N GLU A 213 13.07 -7.00 -0.35
CA GLU A 213 14.10 -7.77 0.34
C GLU A 213 13.56 -8.41 1.63
N GLY A 214 12.88 -7.62 2.48
CA GLY A 214 12.33 -8.10 3.74
C GLY A 214 11.32 -9.23 3.55
N LEU A 215 10.43 -9.15 2.58
CA LEU A 215 9.46 -10.21 2.27
C LEU A 215 10.14 -11.45 1.68
N GLN A 216 10.90 -11.28 0.60
CA GLN A 216 11.42 -12.42 -0.17
C GLN A 216 12.55 -13.16 0.57
N SER A 217 13.41 -12.46 1.31
CA SER A 217 14.44 -13.10 2.15
C SER A 217 13.86 -13.91 3.30
N ASN A 218 12.60 -13.65 3.67
CA ASN A 218 11.88 -14.38 4.72
C ASN A 218 10.78 -15.31 4.16
N GLY A 219 10.85 -15.67 2.86
CA GLY A 219 10.03 -16.72 2.26
C GLY A 219 8.58 -16.32 1.98
N VAL A 220 8.33 -15.05 1.65
CA VAL A 220 7.05 -14.56 1.14
C VAL A 220 7.28 -13.87 -0.20
N VAL A 221 6.49 -14.22 -1.21
CA VAL A 221 6.54 -13.60 -2.53
C VAL A 221 6.05 -12.16 -2.44
N ALA A 222 6.89 -11.20 -2.81
CA ALA A 222 6.51 -9.80 -2.96
C ALA A 222 5.91 -9.56 -4.36
N THR A 223 4.97 -8.60 -4.46
CA THR A 223 4.29 -8.23 -5.70
C THR A 223 4.31 -6.72 -5.90
N ALA A 224 5.06 -6.23 -6.88
CA ALA A 224 5.03 -4.80 -7.23
C ALA A 224 3.74 -4.45 -7.98
N LYS A 225 3.06 -3.36 -7.58
CA LYS A 225 1.75 -2.97 -8.13
C LYS A 225 1.61 -1.45 -8.21
N HIS A 226 0.76 -0.93 -9.12
CA HIS A 226 -0.09 -1.57 -10.14
C HIS A 226 0.45 -1.21 -11.53
N PHE A 227 1.10 -2.15 -12.20
CA PHE A 227 1.72 -1.89 -13.52
C PHE A 227 0.68 -1.46 -14.56
N PRO A 228 0.95 -0.47 -15.43
CA PRO A 228 2.19 0.28 -15.61
C PRO A 228 2.35 1.53 -14.72
N GLY A 229 1.50 1.77 -13.73
CA GLY A 229 1.52 2.87 -12.79
C GLY A 229 0.14 3.50 -12.60
N HIS A 230 -0.38 3.50 -11.38
CA HIS A 230 -1.73 3.96 -11.04
C HIS A 230 -1.73 5.33 -10.33
N GLY A 231 -0.55 5.98 -10.19
CA GLY A 231 -0.42 7.15 -9.32
C GLY A 231 -0.89 8.48 -9.93
N ASP A 232 -1.05 8.57 -11.27
CA ASP A 232 -1.47 9.80 -11.98
C ASP A 232 -2.88 9.68 -12.59
N VAL A 233 -3.79 8.99 -11.91
CA VAL A 233 -5.18 8.90 -12.36
C VAL A 233 -6.12 9.57 -11.36
N THR A 234 -7.28 10.02 -11.84
CA THR A 234 -8.31 10.71 -11.04
C THR A 234 -9.55 9.86 -10.78
N VAL A 235 -9.56 8.62 -11.26
CA VAL A 235 -10.67 7.66 -11.14
C VAL A 235 -10.18 6.42 -10.41
N ASP A 236 -10.98 5.91 -9.47
CA ASP A 236 -10.73 4.63 -8.82
C ASP A 236 -11.21 3.47 -9.71
N SER A 237 -10.30 2.54 -10.01
CA SER A 237 -10.55 1.34 -10.83
C SER A 237 -11.63 0.41 -10.24
N HIS A 238 -11.95 0.55 -8.95
CA HIS A 238 -13.09 -0.14 -8.35
C HIS A 238 -14.46 0.37 -8.83
N PHE A 239 -14.53 1.57 -9.38
CA PHE A 239 -15.79 2.18 -9.83
C PHE A 239 -15.89 2.34 -11.35
N ALA A 240 -14.79 2.67 -12.03
CA ALA A 240 -14.74 2.85 -13.48
C ALA A 240 -13.31 2.63 -13.98
N LEU A 241 -13.14 2.56 -15.31
CA LEU A 241 -11.82 2.43 -15.93
C LEU A 241 -11.04 3.75 -15.86
N PRO A 242 -9.92 3.81 -15.09
CA PRO A 242 -9.05 4.98 -15.09
C PRO A 242 -8.29 5.08 -16.42
N VAL A 243 -7.95 6.31 -16.81
CA VAL A 243 -7.12 6.58 -17.99
C VAL A 243 -5.83 7.26 -17.54
N LEU A 244 -4.70 6.67 -17.91
CA LEU A 244 -3.38 7.24 -17.75
C LEU A 244 -3.00 7.95 -19.05
N GLU A 245 -2.98 9.29 -19.01
CA GLU A 245 -2.80 10.13 -20.21
C GLU A 245 -1.34 10.31 -20.64
N GLY A 246 -0.38 9.66 -19.98
CA GLY A 246 1.02 9.73 -20.34
C GLY A 246 1.35 9.07 -21.69
N ASP A 247 2.19 9.70 -22.49
CA ASP A 247 2.83 9.05 -23.63
C ASP A 247 4.00 8.17 -23.18
N ARG A 248 4.63 7.46 -24.11
CA ARG A 248 5.72 6.54 -23.78
C ARG A 248 6.88 7.22 -23.05
N GLN A 249 7.29 8.41 -23.47
CA GLN A 249 8.41 9.13 -22.86
C GLN A 249 8.07 9.51 -21.41
N ARG A 250 6.86 10.02 -21.19
CA ARG A 250 6.36 10.34 -19.85
C ARG A 250 6.36 9.12 -18.92
N LEU A 251 5.85 7.98 -19.42
CA LEU A 251 5.84 6.74 -18.64
C LEU A 251 7.25 6.26 -18.30
N ASP A 252 8.20 6.32 -19.24
CA ASP A 252 9.60 5.95 -19.01
C ASP A 252 10.29 6.90 -18.03
N ASP A 253 9.92 8.18 -17.99
CA ASP A 253 10.51 9.16 -17.09
C ASP A 253 9.99 9.07 -15.66
N TYR A 254 8.77 8.57 -15.46
CA TYR A 254 8.11 8.51 -14.16
C TYR A 254 7.61 7.12 -13.80
N GLU A 255 6.43 6.73 -14.29
CA GLU A 255 5.64 5.59 -13.80
C GLU A 255 6.38 4.26 -13.89
N LEU A 256 7.16 4.05 -14.96
CA LEU A 256 7.85 2.79 -15.23
C LEU A 256 9.18 2.63 -14.46
N LYS A 257 9.79 3.72 -13.98
CA LYS A 257 11.08 3.65 -13.26
C LYS A 257 11.05 2.79 -12.01
N PRO A 258 10.05 2.91 -11.10
CA PRO A 258 9.99 2.04 -9.94
C PRO A 258 9.83 0.56 -10.29
N PHE A 259 9.07 0.23 -11.33
CA PHE A 259 8.92 -1.16 -11.79
C PHE A 259 10.20 -1.72 -12.38
N ARG A 260 10.93 -0.95 -13.22
CA ARG A 260 12.25 -1.35 -13.73
C ARG A 260 13.22 -1.61 -12.56
N ALA A 261 13.22 -0.74 -11.55
CA ALA A 261 14.03 -0.93 -10.36
C ALA A 261 13.64 -2.19 -9.58
N ALA A 262 12.34 -2.43 -9.34
CA ALA A 262 11.86 -3.62 -8.66
C ALA A 262 12.26 -4.91 -9.40
N ILE A 263 12.16 -4.92 -10.74
CA ILE A 263 12.58 -6.06 -11.58
C ILE A 263 14.10 -6.28 -11.46
N SER A 264 14.90 -5.22 -11.52
CA SER A 264 16.36 -5.32 -11.37
C SER A 264 16.79 -5.82 -9.99
N GLN A 265 15.98 -5.60 -8.95
CA GLN A 265 16.18 -6.09 -7.60
C GLN A 265 15.68 -7.53 -7.39
N GLY A 266 15.06 -8.13 -8.40
CA GLY A 266 14.60 -9.52 -8.36
C GLY A 266 13.22 -9.71 -7.75
N ILE A 267 12.31 -8.77 -7.92
CA ILE A 267 10.89 -8.97 -7.58
C ILE A 267 10.35 -10.24 -8.25
N MET A 268 9.62 -11.05 -7.50
CA MET A 268 9.10 -12.32 -8.01
C MET A 268 7.74 -12.23 -8.68
N SER A 269 6.99 -11.15 -8.41
CA SER A 269 5.66 -10.96 -8.97
C SER A 269 5.38 -9.49 -9.29
N VAL A 270 4.62 -9.25 -10.37
CA VAL A 270 4.11 -7.93 -10.77
C VAL A 270 2.60 -8.04 -11.00
N MET A 271 1.83 -7.15 -10.39
CA MET A 271 0.39 -7.04 -10.61
C MET A 271 0.09 -5.97 -11.63
N VAL A 272 -0.68 -6.32 -12.67
CA VAL A 272 -1.11 -5.40 -13.73
C VAL A 272 -2.47 -4.82 -13.39
N GLY A 273 -2.54 -3.49 -13.27
CA GLY A 273 -3.75 -2.78 -12.90
C GLY A 273 -4.78 -2.72 -14.03
N HIS A 274 -6.04 -2.44 -13.64
CA HIS A 274 -7.13 -2.21 -14.59
C HIS A 274 -7.23 -0.72 -14.91
N LEU A 275 -6.34 -0.23 -15.78
CA LEU A 275 -6.33 1.15 -16.28
C LEU A 275 -5.98 1.16 -17.76
N ALA A 276 -6.52 2.13 -18.51
CA ALA A 276 -6.20 2.30 -19.92
C ALA A 276 -5.01 3.22 -20.13
N VAL A 277 -4.18 2.92 -21.13
CA VAL A 277 -3.02 3.75 -21.53
C VAL A 277 -3.11 4.02 -23.05
N PRO A 278 -4.08 4.83 -23.50
CA PRO A 278 -4.43 4.94 -24.91
C PRO A 278 -3.31 5.50 -25.78
N LYS A 279 -2.45 6.37 -25.25
CA LYS A 279 -1.30 6.90 -26.01
C LYS A 279 -0.20 5.85 -26.27
N LEU A 280 -0.19 4.75 -25.52
CA LEU A 280 0.73 3.65 -25.72
C LEU A 280 0.08 2.51 -26.51
N THR A 281 -1.19 2.18 -26.22
CA THR A 281 -1.87 1.02 -26.80
C THR A 281 -2.74 1.35 -28.01
N GLY A 282 -3.08 2.64 -28.23
CA GLY A 282 -4.04 3.09 -29.25
C GLY A 282 -5.50 2.81 -28.91
N THR A 283 -5.80 2.23 -27.75
CA THR A 283 -7.15 1.81 -27.35
C THR A 283 -7.43 2.13 -25.87
N LEU A 284 -8.72 2.07 -25.47
CA LEU A 284 -9.14 2.13 -24.07
C LEU A 284 -9.19 0.72 -23.42
N GLU A 285 -8.48 -0.25 -23.95
CA GLU A 285 -8.42 -1.58 -23.34
C GLU A 285 -7.67 -1.51 -21.99
N PRO A 286 -8.19 -2.14 -20.92
CA PRO A 286 -7.48 -2.23 -19.65
C PRO A 286 -6.09 -2.86 -19.80
N ALA A 287 -5.07 -2.31 -19.14
CA ALA A 287 -3.69 -2.79 -19.23
C ALA A 287 -3.55 -4.29 -18.94
N SER A 288 -4.31 -4.81 -17.97
CA SER A 288 -4.35 -6.23 -17.62
C SER A 288 -4.88 -7.15 -18.74
N LEU A 289 -5.59 -6.59 -19.73
CA LEU A 289 -6.11 -7.32 -20.89
C LEU A 289 -5.32 -7.02 -22.17
N SER A 290 -4.33 -6.13 -22.09
CA SER A 290 -3.56 -5.66 -23.25
C SER A 290 -2.26 -6.44 -23.43
N LYS A 291 -2.13 -7.16 -24.54
CA LYS A 291 -0.88 -7.84 -24.90
C LYS A 291 0.29 -6.85 -24.97
N THR A 292 0.06 -5.64 -25.50
CA THR A 292 1.09 -4.58 -25.58
C THR A 292 1.68 -4.24 -24.21
N ILE A 293 0.83 -4.22 -23.16
CA ILE A 293 1.29 -3.91 -21.81
C ILE A 293 1.90 -5.13 -21.11
N VAL A 294 1.18 -6.25 -21.14
CA VAL A 294 1.54 -7.44 -20.35
C VAL A 294 2.71 -8.19 -20.99
N THR A 295 2.61 -8.49 -22.29
CA THR A 295 3.63 -9.27 -22.99
C THR A 295 4.72 -8.36 -23.54
N ASP A 296 4.36 -7.45 -24.46
CA ASP A 296 5.37 -6.74 -25.24
C ASP A 296 6.21 -5.80 -24.35
N LEU A 297 5.57 -5.06 -23.41
CA LEU A 297 6.28 -4.15 -22.53
C LEU A 297 6.88 -4.85 -21.29
N LEU A 298 6.04 -5.55 -20.47
CA LEU A 298 6.51 -6.08 -19.19
C LEU A 298 7.32 -7.36 -19.35
N ARG A 299 6.81 -8.34 -20.12
CA ARG A 299 7.49 -9.64 -20.28
C ARG A 299 8.73 -9.51 -21.13
N ASP A 300 8.60 -8.93 -22.34
CA ASP A 300 9.64 -8.97 -23.36
C ASP A 300 10.61 -7.80 -23.23
N GLU A 301 10.13 -6.55 -23.24
CA GLU A 301 11.02 -5.38 -23.18
C GLU A 301 11.70 -5.23 -21.82
N PHE A 302 10.94 -5.37 -20.70
CA PHE A 302 11.55 -5.32 -19.36
C PHE A 302 12.25 -6.63 -18.98
N GLY A 303 12.05 -7.70 -19.76
CA GLY A 303 12.65 -9.00 -19.53
C GLY A 303 12.18 -9.67 -18.23
N PHE A 304 10.98 -9.34 -17.76
CA PHE A 304 10.48 -9.87 -16.50
C PHE A 304 10.21 -11.38 -16.57
N LYS A 305 10.85 -12.15 -15.69
CA LYS A 305 10.77 -13.62 -15.68
C LYS A 305 9.77 -14.17 -14.65
N GLY A 306 9.37 -13.34 -13.67
CA GLY A 306 8.48 -13.74 -12.58
C GLY A 306 7.01 -13.86 -12.97
N LEU A 307 6.15 -13.97 -11.96
CA LEU A 307 4.70 -14.09 -12.10
C LEU A 307 4.08 -12.74 -12.50
N ILE A 308 3.31 -12.72 -13.57
CA ILE A 308 2.44 -11.61 -13.93
C ILE A 308 1.02 -11.95 -13.50
N ILE A 309 0.42 -11.10 -12.67
CA ILE A 309 -0.89 -11.33 -12.06
C ILE A 309 -1.82 -10.19 -12.47
N THR A 310 -3.07 -10.50 -12.79
CA THR A 310 -4.09 -9.45 -12.93
C THR A 310 -4.36 -8.78 -11.58
N ASP A 311 -4.78 -7.54 -11.56
CA ASP A 311 -5.54 -7.01 -10.44
C ASP A 311 -6.86 -7.80 -10.31
N ALA A 312 -7.62 -7.56 -9.24
CA ALA A 312 -8.81 -8.35 -8.92
C ALA A 312 -9.89 -8.25 -10.01
N LEU A 313 -10.24 -9.38 -10.63
CA LEU A 313 -11.15 -9.42 -11.78
C LEU A 313 -12.63 -9.12 -11.42
N ASN A 314 -12.94 -8.88 -10.14
CA ASN A 314 -14.25 -8.42 -9.69
C ASN A 314 -14.41 -6.89 -9.74
N MET A 315 -13.42 -6.14 -10.23
CA MET A 315 -13.43 -4.67 -10.26
C MET A 315 -14.25 -4.13 -11.41
N LYS A 316 -14.99 -3.01 -11.17
CA LYS A 316 -15.90 -2.42 -12.15
C LYS A 316 -15.20 -1.79 -13.36
N ALA A 317 -13.90 -1.51 -13.28
CA ALA A 317 -13.11 -1.07 -14.43
C ALA A 317 -13.17 -2.02 -15.63
N LEU A 318 -13.54 -3.29 -15.40
CA LEU A 318 -13.72 -4.31 -16.43
C LEU A 318 -15.17 -4.42 -16.96
N ASN A 319 -16.13 -3.67 -16.36
CA ASN A 319 -17.55 -3.72 -16.71
C ASN A 319 -17.84 -2.85 -17.96
N ASP A 320 -17.36 -3.25 -19.10
CA ASP A 320 -17.56 -2.59 -20.39
C ASP A 320 -18.50 -3.37 -21.34
N GLY A 321 -19.30 -4.28 -20.78
CA GLY A 321 -20.20 -5.18 -21.51
C GLY A 321 -19.60 -6.54 -21.85
N ARG A 322 -18.33 -6.80 -21.53
CA ARG A 322 -17.70 -8.12 -21.69
C ARG A 322 -18.23 -9.10 -20.63
N SER A 323 -18.31 -10.37 -21.01
CA SER A 323 -18.55 -11.43 -20.04
C SER A 323 -17.30 -11.67 -19.18
N LEU A 324 -17.48 -12.23 -17.97
CA LEU A 324 -16.33 -12.65 -17.15
C LEU A 324 -15.46 -13.67 -17.88
N GLN A 325 -16.08 -14.54 -18.68
CA GLN A 325 -15.40 -15.56 -19.47
C GLN A 325 -14.47 -14.91 -20.49
N ASP A 326 -14.95 -13.91 -21.24
CA ASP A 326 -14.15 -13.18 -22.22
C ASP A 326 -12.98 -12.43 -21.55
N ILE A 327 -13.23 -11.82 -20.38
CA ILE A 327 -12.21 -11.13 -19.59
C ILE A 327 -11.10 -12.11 -19.19
N CYS A 328 -11.46 -13.31 -18.69
CA CYS A 328 -10.47 -14.31 -18.26
C CYS A 328 -9.64 -14.84 -19.43
N VAL A 329 -10.28 -15.15 -20.56
CA VAL A 329 -9.59 -15.60 -21.78
C VAL A 329 -8.63 -14.52 -22.27
N LYS A 330 -9.09 -13.27 -22.41
CA LYS A 330 -8.25 -12.14 -22.85
C LYS A 330 -7.07 -11.87 -21.89
N ALA A 331 -7.28 -11.99 -20.59
CA ALA A 331 -6.20 -11.80 -19.61
C ALA A 331 -5.10 -12.86 -19.80
N VAL A 332 -5.46 -14.12 -20.08
CA VAL A 332 -4.49 -15.18 -20.40
C VAL A 332 -3.80 -14.92 -21.74
N GLU A 333 -4.54 -14.54 -22.78
CA GLU A 333 -3.98 -14.18 -24.09
C GLU A 333 -3.01 -12.99 -23.99
N ALA A 334 -3.34 -11.99 -23.16
CA ALA A 334 -2.47 -10.84 -22.91
C ALA A 334 -1.13 -11.22 -22.29
N GLY A 335 -1.04 -12.34 -21.57
CA GLY A 335 0.22 -12.82 -20.99
C GLY A 335 0.24 -12.98 -19.47
N ASN A 336 -0.88 -12.77 -18.76
CA ASN A 336 -0.94 -12.97 -17.31
C ASN A 336 -0.79 -14.44 -16.93
N ASP A 337 -0.01 -14.73 -15.90
CA ASP A 337 0.19 -16.08 -15.37
C ASP A 337 -0.90 -16.46 -14.36
N ILE A 338 -1.47 -15.47 -13.66
CA ILE A 338 -2.50 -15.69 -12.63
C ILE A 338 -3.68 -14.75 -12.87
N LEU A 339 -4.88 -15.34 -12.83
CA LEU A 339 -6.17 -14.67 -12.79
C LEU A 339 -6.60 -14.52 -11.33
N LEU A 340 -6.51 -13.29 -10.81
CA LEU A 340 -6.80 -13.03 -9.41
C LEU A 340 -8.28 -12.69 -9.20
N PHE A 341 -8.90 -13.38 -8.26
CA PHE A 341 -10.25 -13.10 -7.77
C PHE A 341 -11.31 -12.96 -8.88
N PRO A 342 -11.46 -13.93 -9.81
CA PRO A 342 -12.64 -13.95 -10.64
C PRO A 342 -13.89 -14.14 -9.77
N VAL A 343 -14.99 -13.42 -10.09
CA VAL A 343 -16.25 -13.50 -9.33
C VAL A 343 -16.82 -14.93 -9.36
N ASP A 344 -16.65 -15.62 -10.46
CA ASP A 344 -17.00 -17.04 -10.64
C ASP A 344 -15.72 -17.81 -11.04
N PRO A 345 -15.00 -18.39 -10.09
CA PRO A 345 -13.77 -19.13 -10.38
C PRO A 345 -14.02 -20.40 -11.20
N GLU A 346 -15.18 -21.05 -11.06
CA GLU A 346 -15.53 -22.22 -11.85
C GLU A 346 -15.86 -21.86 -13.30
N GLY A 347 -16.58 -20.75 -13.52
CA GLY A 347 -16.84 -20.21 -14.86
C GLY A 347 -15.56 -19.74 -15.55
N ALA A 348 -14.66 -19.07 -14.83
CA ALA A 348 -13.34 -18.68 -15.33
C ALA A 348 -12.53 -19.91 -15.77
N HIS A 349 -12.49 -20.95 -14.94
CA HIS A 349 -11.82 -22.22 -15.23
C HIS A 349 -12.38 -22.87 -16.51
N LYS A 350 -13.70 -22.99 -16.62
CA LYS A 350 -14.37 -23.57 -17.80
C LYS A 350 -14.04 -22.80 -19.08
N ALA A 351 -14.11 -21.47 -19.01
CA ALA A 351 -13.86 -20.62 -20.18
C ALA A 351 -12.42 -20.74 -20.70
N VAL A 352 -11.43 -20.65 -19.80
CA VAL A 352 -10.03 -20.78 -20.20
C VAL A 352 -9.72 -22.19 -20.68
N THR A 353 -10.25 -23.24 -20.03
CA THR A 353 -10.07 -24.64 -20.46
C THR A 353 -10.62 -24.84 -21.89
N ALA A 354 -11.86 -24.36 -22.16
CA ALA A 354 -12.46 -24.44 -23.49
C ALA A 354 -11.64 -23.68 -24.55
N ALA A 355 -11.09 -22.50 -24.20
CA ALA A 355 -10.24 -21.72 -25.09
C ALA A 355 -8.91 -22.45 -25.44
N VAL A 356 -8.37 -23.26 -24.52
CA VAL A 356 -7.20 -24.10 -24.81
C VAL A 356 -7.59 -25.31 -25.68
N GLU A 357 -8.70 -25.98 -25.35
CA GLU A 357 -9.16 -27.17 -26.08
C GLU A 357 -9.56 -26.86 -27.53
N CYS A 358 -10.12 -25.66 -27.78
CA CYS A 358 -10.43 -25.23 -29.15
C CYS A 358 -9.24 -24.60 -29.91
N GLY A 359 -8.08 -24.45 -29.24
CA GLY A 359 -6.85 -23.91 -29.86
C GLY A 359 -6.76 -22.38 -29.92
N THR A 360 -7.69 -21.64 -29.30
CA THR A 360 -7.62 -20.17 -29.16
C THR A 360 -6.40 -19.77 -28.31
N ILE A 361 -6.17 -20.48 -27.21
CA ILE A 361 -4.97 -20.31 -26.38
C ILE A 361 -4.06 -21.54 -26.62
N PRO A 362 -2.81 -21.36 -27.09
CA PRO A 362 -1.88 -22.46 -27.20
C PRO A 362 -1.57 -23.12 -25.86
N LEU A 363 -1.52 -24.47 -25.82
CA LEU A 363 -1.19 -25.20 -24.58
C LEU A 363 0.19 -24.79 -24.03
N SER A 364 1.15 -24.49 -24.89
CA SER A 364 2.49 -24.01 -24.51
C SER A 364 2.41 -22.71 -23.68
N ARG A 365 1.45 -21.83 -23.99
CA ARG A 365 1.22 -20.59 -23.22
C ARG A 365 0.79 -20.91 -21.77
N ILE A 366 -0.06 -21.92 -21.60
CA ILE A 366 -0.48 -22.40 -20.28
C ILE A 366 0.70 -23.08 -19.57
N ASP A 367 1.44 -23.94 -20.26
CA ASP A 367 2.60 -24.64 -19.70
C ASP A 367 3.66 -23.65 -19.17
N ASP A 368 3.91 -22.58 -19.87
CA ASP A 368 4.84 -21.52 -19.45
C ASP A 368 4.39 -20.84 -18.14
N SER A 369 3.10 -20.54 -18.00
CA SER A 369 2.54 -19.96 -16.78
C SER A 369 2.59 -20.94 -15.61
N VAL A 370 2.14 -22.17 -15.83
CA VAL A 370 2.12 -23.21 -14.80
C VAL A 370 3.54 -23.53 -14.33
N ARG A 371 4.51 -23.56 -15.24
CA ARG A 371 5.92 -23.72 -14.88
C ARG A 371 6.38 -22.65 -13.90
N ARG A 372 6.12 -21.37 -14.16
CA ARG A 372 6.46 -20.26 -13.25
C ARG A 372 5.77 -20.41 -11.90
N ILE A 373 4.49 -20.75 -11.89
CA ILE A 373 3.72 -20.96 -10.66
C ILE A 373 4.31 -22.10 -9.85
N LEU A 374 4.62 -23.23 -10.46
CA LEU A 374 5.24 -24.38 -9.81
C LEU A 374 6.65 -24.06 -9.28
N GLN A 375 7.45 -23.29 -10.01
CA GLN A 375 8.77 -22.82 -9.56
C GLN A 375 8.66 -21.97 -8.29
N VAL A 376 7.67 -21.10 -8.20
CA VAL A 376 7.38 -20.31 -6.99
C VAL A 376 6.94 -21.23 -5.84
N LYS A 377 6.02 -22.14 -6.07
CA LYS A 377 5.60 -23.13 -5.05
C LYS A 377 6.77 -23.98 -4.55
N ARG A 378 7.67 -24.36 -5.43
CA ARG A 378 8.91 -25.09 -5.09
C ARG A 378 9.87 -24.24 -4.26
N TRP A 379 10.07 -22.97 -4.64
CA TRP A 379 10.90 -22.03 -3.88
C TRP A 379 10.37 -21.80 -2.46
N LEU A 380 9.04 -21.74 -2.30
CA LEU A 380 8.36 -21.65 -1.00
C LEU A 380 8.48 -22.95 -0.16
N GLY A 381 8.96 -24.06 -0.75
CA GLY A 381 9.06 -25.35 -0.10
C GLY A 381 7.73 -26.09 0.06
N LEU A 382 6.69 -25.67 -0.65
CA LEU A 382 5.34 -26.25 -0.55
C LEU A 382 5.26 -27.70 -1.05
N ASP A 383 6.22 -28.11 -1.86
CA ASP A 383 6.41 -29.50 -2.28
C ASP A 383 6.74 -30.45 -1.12
N ARG A 384 7.30 -29.91 -0.02
CA ARG A 384 7.76 -30.68 1.14
C ARG A 384 6.92 -30.44 2.39
N LYS A 385 6.56 -29.18 2.65
CA LYS A 385 5.79 -28.78 3.83
C LYS A 385 4.76 -27.71 3.41
N LYS A 386 3.50 -28.12 3.31
CA LYS A 386 2.38 -27.24 2.91
C LYS A 386 1.44 -26.86 4.05
N LEU A 387 1.59 -27.48 5.23
CA LEU A 387 0.75 -27.21 6.42
C LEU A 387 1.53 -26.38 7.43
N VAL A 388 0.82 -25.51 8.14
CA VAL A 388 1.35 -24.71 9.25
C VAL A 388 1.02 -25.35 10.60
N ASP A 389 1.86 -25.11 11.59
CA ASP A 389 1.66 -25.57 12.96
C ASP A 389 0.89 -24.52 13.76
N LEU A 390 -0.41 -24.75 13.93
CA LEU A 390 -1.30 -23.83 14.64
C LEU A 390 -0.97 -23.70 16.14
N ALA A 391 -0.26 -24.69 16.73
CA ALA A 391 0.13 -24.62 18.13
C ALA A 391 1.22 -23.55 18.38
N GLN A 392 2.01 -23.23 17.34
CA GLN A 392 3.08 -22.21 17.41
C GLN A 392 2.62 -20.81 16.93
N LEU A 393 1.34 -20.66 16.58
CA LEU A 393 0.84 -19.41 16.00
C LEU A 393 1.09 -18.20 16.91
N GLN A 394 0.90 -18.34 18.22
CA GLN A 394 1.09 -17.28 19.20
C GLN A 394 2.54 -16.80 19.31
N ASP A 395 3.51 -17.64 18.97
CA ASP A 395 4.93 -17.30 19.05
C ASP A 395 5.39 -16.42 17.88
N HIS A 396 4.58 -16.34 16.80
CA HIS A 396 4.95 -15.67 15.56
C HIS A 396 4.07 -14.47 15.22
N VAL A 397 2.92 -14.29 15.88
CA VAL A 397 1.95 -13.24 15.53
C VAL A 397 1.84 -12.24 16.67
N ALA A 398 1.78 -10.96 16.33
CA ALA A 398 1.65 -9.82 17.26
C ALA A 398 2.74 -9.82 18.35
N SER A 399 3.97 -10.08 17.98
CA SER A 399 5.10 -10.15 18.90
C SER A 399 5.44 -8.76 19.51
N GLN A 400 6.17 -8.76 20.63
CA GLN A 400 6.69 -7.54 21.23
C GLN A 400 7.58 -6.75 20.25
N GLU A 401 8.48 -7.45 19.52
CA GLU A 401 9.33 -6.84 18.47
C GLU A 401 8.46 -6.13 17.41
N ALA A 402 7.35 -6.75 17.00
CA ALA A 402 6.45 -6.17 16.01
C ALA A 402 5.81 -4.86 16.51
N SER A 403 5.38 -4.83 17.77
CA SER A 403 4.84 -3.62 18.41
C SER A 403 5.89 -2.51 18.52
N GLU A 404 7.12 -2.84 18.90
CA GLU A 404 8.24 -1.88 19.01
C GLU A 404 8.60 -1.27 17.66
N ILE A 405 8.64 -2.06 16.59
CA ILE A 405 8.90 -1.56 15.23
C ILE A 405 7.72 -0.71 14.74
N ALA A 406 6.47 -1.10 15.01
CA ALA A 406 5.29 -0.32 14.63
C ALA A 406 5.26 1.04 15.35
N GLU A 407 5.56 1.07 16.66
CA GLU A 407 5.69 2.30 17.43
C GLU A 407 6.83 3.20 16.90
N LYS A 408 7.99 2.61 16.61
CA LYS A 408 9.12 3.35 16.08
C LYS A 408 8.84 3.97 14.70
N ILE A 409 8.19 3.23 13.79
CA ILE A 409 7.77 3.75 12.49
C ILE A 409 6.81 4.94 12.69
N ALA A 410 5.81 4.81 13.57
CA ALA A 410 4.84 5.86 13.84
C ALA A 410 5.51 7.12 14.42
N ALA A 411 6.44 6.95 15.37
CA ALA A 411 7.17 8.04 15.99
C ALA A 411 8.08 8.78 15.02
N ASP A 412 8.86 8.04 14.22
CA ASP A 412 9.79 8.64 13.25
C ASP A 412 9.06 9.24 12.03
N ALA A 413 7.81 8.83 11.78
CA ALA A 413 6.97 9.37 10.70
C ALA A 413 6.35 10.73 11.01
N VAL A 414 6.14 11.10 12.29
CA VAL A 414 5.46 12.37 12.61
C VAL A 414 6.20 13.53 11.98
N THR A 415 5.50 14.23 11.08
CA THR A 415 6.05 15.32 10.28
C THR A 415 5.47 16.65 10.75
N LEU A 416 6.33 17.55 11.17
CA LEU A 416 5.98 18.95 11.42
C LEU A 416 6.01 19.71 10.08
N ILE A 417 4.83 19.93 9.49
CA ILE A 417 4.69 20.59 8.20
C ILE A 417 5.02 22.09 8.30
N ARG A 418 4.55 22.72 9.39
CA ARG A 418 4.80 24.11 9.72
C ARG A 418 4.52 24.37 11.20
N ASP A 419 5.24 25.32 11.78
CA ASP A 419 5.02 25.85 13.13
C ASP A 419 5.48 27.31 13.18
N ARG A 420 4.75 28.18 12.45
CA ARG A 420 5.07 29.61 12.30
C ARG A 420 4.98 30.35 13.63
N ASP A 421 4.05 29.94 14.46
CA ASP A 421 3.74 30.59 15.74
C ASP A 421 4.54 30.01 16.92
N ARG A 422 5.35 28.96 16.64
CA ARG A 422 6.17 28.24 17.63
C ARG A 422 5.33 27.73 18.81
N VAL A 423 4.20 27.13 18.48
CA VAL A 423 3.20 26.61 19.42
C VAL A 423 3.66 25.31 20.08
N LEU A 424 4.44 24.52 19.37
CA LEU A 424 4.89 23.21 19.84
C LEU A 424 6.30 23.28 20.46
N PRO A 425 6.57 22.55 21.54
CA PRO A 425 5.60 21.85 22.37
C PRO A 425 4.70 22.82 23.13
N PHE A 426 3.52 22.34 23.52
CA PHE A 426 2.59 23.16 24.32
C PHE A 426 3.24 23.63 25.62
N ARG A 427 3.47 24.93 25.73
CA ARG A 427 4.02 25.59 26.94
C ARG A 427 2.95 26.29 27.74
N ILE A 428 1.73 25.81 27.72
CA ILE A 428 0.55 26.52 28.17
C ILE A 428 0.35 26.32 29.66
N PRO A 429 0.26 27.40 30.45
CA PRO A 429 -0.52 27.36 31.67
C PRO A 429 -1.97 27.15 31.23
N MET A 430 -2.53 25.97 31.50
CA MET A 430 -3.89 25.60 31.07
C MET A 430 -4.93 26.32 31.94
N ASN A 431 -5.20 27.58 31.61
CA ASN A 431 -6.25 28.38 32.31
C ASN A 431 -7.66 28.08 31.78
N GLY A 432 -7.81 27.15 30.85
CA GLY A 432 -9.07 26.72 30.27
C GLY A 432 -8.91 25.40 29.51
N PRO A 433 -9.99 24.87 28.93
CA PRO A 433 -9.95 23.59 28.19
C PRO A 433 -9.23 23.72 26.85
N ILE A 434 -8.64 22.60 26.38
CA ILE A 434 -8.34 22.40 24.97
C ILE A 434 -9.65 22.04 24.27
N VAL A 435 -9.90 22.61 23.10
CA VAL A 435 -11.03 22.23 22.25
C VAL A 435 -10.47 21.44 21.05
N ASP A 436 -10.77 20.15 20.99
CA ASP A 436 -10.46 19.30 19.85
C ASP A 436 -11.68 19.21 18.92
N ILE A 437 -11.50 19.62 17.66
CA ILE A 437 -12.53 19.61 16.63
C ILE A 437 -12.17 18.55 15.60
N ILE A 438 -12.89 17.45 15.64
CA ILE A 438 -12.71 16.32 14.73
C ILE A 438 -13.48 16.59 13.45
N LEU A 439 -12.77 16.62 12.32
CA LEU A 439 -13.30 16.86 10.96
C LEU A 439 -13.39 15.54 10.19
N ASN A 440 -14.58 14.97 10.09
CA ASN A 440 -14.84 13.75 9.35
C ASN A 440 -15.46 14.06 7.98
N ASP A 441 -15.12 13.26 6.97
CA ASP A 441 -15.66 13.35 5.62
C ASP A 441 -16.95 12.54 5.43
N LYS A 442 -17.28 11.66 6.38
CA LYS A 442 -18.50 10.86 6.40
C LYS A 442 -19.21 10.92 7.75
N PRO A 443 -20.55 10.86 7.75
CA PRO A 443 -21.32 10.79 8.98
C PRO A 443 -21.05 9.48 9.76
N GLY A 444 -20.99 9.59 11.08
CA GLY A 444 -20.92 8.43 11.98
C GLY A 444 -19.55 7.77 12.11
N GLU A 445 -18.51 8.25 11.43
CA GLU A 445 -17.14 7.77 11.65
C GLU A 445 -16.62 8.18 13.03
N GLU A 446 -15.88 7.28 13.68
CA GLU A 446 -15.27 7.53 15.00
C GLU A 446 -13.79 7.94 14.91
N ILE A 447 -13.37 8.43 13.75
CA ILE A 447 -12.02 8.94 13.50
C ILE A 447 -11.69 10.03 14.54
N GLY A 448 -10.49 9.95 15.13
CA GLY A 448 -10.02 10.91 16.15
C GLY A 448 -10.55 10.67 17.56
N LYS A 449 -11.52 9.78 17.77
CA LYS A 449 -12.10 9.53 19.10
C LYS A 449 -11.05 9.04 20.10
N ARG A 450 -10.28 8.01 19.74
CA ARG A 450 -9.23 7.46 20.61
C ARG A 450 -8.13 8.49 20.91
N PHE A 451 -7.77 9.31 19.90
CA PHE A 451 -6.85 10.43 20.11
C PHE A 451 -7.38 11.41 21.15
N ALA A 452 -8.65 11.83 21.03
CA ALA A 452 -9.30 12.73 21.99
C ALA A 452 -9.37 12.10 23.40
N GLU A 453 -9.74 10.82 23.51
CA GLU A 453 -9.76 10.10 24.79
C GLU A 453 -8.39 10.09 25.47
N ARG A 454 -7.32 9.81 24.74
CA ARG A 454 -5.93 9.81 25.24
C ARG A 454 -5.47 11.21 25.63
N LEU A 455 -5.75 12.21 24.81
CA LEU A 455 -5.39 13.60 25.10
C LEU A 455 -6.13 14.10 26.36
N GLY A 456 -7.38 13.68 26.54
CA GLY A 456 -8.20 14.00 27.71
C GLY A 456 -7.70 13.40 29.04
N MET A 457 -6.78 12.44 29.00
CA MET A 457 -6.12 11.94 30.23
C MET A 457 -5.12 12.95 30.82
N ASP A 458 -4.52 13.79 29.96
CA ASP A 458 -3.49 14.75 30.33
C ASP A 458 -4.05 16.20 30.47
N TYR A 459 -5.15 16.51 29.78
CA TYR A 459 -5.68 17.87 29.64
C TYR A 459 -7.18 17.94 29.83
N ALA A 460 -7.69 19.06 30.36
CA ALA A 460 -9.11 19.36 30.32
C ALA A 460 -9.52 19.53 28.84
N LEU A 461 -10.27 18.57 28.31
CA LEU A 461 -10.59 18.48 26.89
C LEU A 461 -12.10 18.60 26.65
N ILE A 462 -12.48 19.41 25.69
CA ILE A 462 -13.79 19.42 25.06
C ILE A 462 -13.58 18.92 23.64
N HIS A 463 -14.21 17.82 23.24
CA HIS A 463 -14.14 17.35 21.87
C HIS A 463 -15.48 17.46 21.16
N LEU A 464 -15.42 17.84 19.89
CA LEU A 464 -16.56 18.05 19.01
C LEU A 464 -16.29 17.34 17.69
N ARG A 465 -17.36 16.87 17.05
CA ARG A 465 -17.28 16.27 15.73
C ARG A 465 -18.10 17.08 14.74
N LEU A 466 -17.46 17.39 13.60
CA LEU A 466 -18.08 18.03 12.45
C LEU A 466 -17.96 17.10 11.26
N ASP A 467 -19.09 16.74 10.67
CA ASP A 467 -19.18 15.95 9.45
C ASP A 467 -20.13 16.63 8.43
N PRO A 468 -20.25 16.11 7.19
CA PRO A 468 -21.12 16.72 6.17
C PRO A 468 -22.60 16.80 6.54
N SER A 469 -23.06 15.99 7.49
CA SER A 469 -24.46 16.00 7.99
C SER A 469 -24.70 16.96 9.15
N SER A 470 -23.62 17.53 9.73
CA SER A 470 -23.69 18.42 10.90
C SER A 470 -24.51 19.66 10.58
N LYS A 471 -25.50 19.95 11.45
CA LYS A 471 -26.40 21.10 11.31
C LYS A 471 -25.71 22.41 11.68
N GLU A 472 -26.27 23.55 11.24
CA GLU A 472 -25.80 24.92 11.58
C GLU A 472 -25.60 25.13 13.08
N ALA A 473 -26.50 24.61 13.89
CA ALA A 473 -26.42 24.72 15.35
C ALA A 473 -25.13 24.09 15.92
N VAL A 474 -24.64 22.98 15.33
CA VAL A 474 -23.40 22.31 15.76
C VAL A 474 -22.18 23.18 15.44
N PHE A 475 -22.13 23.81 14.27
CA PHE A 475 -21.05 24.75 13.90
C PHE A 475 -21.06 25.99 14.79
N LYS A 476 -22.25 26.53 15.14
CA LYS A 476 -22.37 27.64 16.09
C LYS A 476 -21.89 27.26 17.48
N SER A 477 -22.28 26.09 17.97
CA SER A 477 -21.82 25.56 19.24
C SER A 477 -20.30 25.38 19.26
N ALA A 478 -19.72 24.83 18.18
CA ALA A 478 -18.28 24.72 18.03
C ALA A 478 -17.58 26.09 18.10
N ALA A 479 -18.07 27.08 17.38
CA ALA A 479 -17.54 28.45 17.42
C ALA A 479 -17.65 29.11 18.81
N GLU A 480 -18.73 28.84 19.56
CA GLU A 480 -18.88 29.35 20.94
C GLU A 480 -17.86 28.71 21.87
N MET A 481 -17.66 27.39 21.79
CA MET A 481 -16.71 26.67 22.63
C MET A 481 -15.26 27.10 22.40
N THR A 482 -14.89 27.45 21.16
CA THR A 482 -13.53 27.90 20.84
C THR A 482 -13.16 29.25 21.42
N ARG A 483 -14.14 30.13 21.77
CA ARG A 483 -13.87 31.47 22.32
C ARG A 483 -13.18 31.46 23.68
N GLY A 484 -13.39 30.42 24.48
CA GLY A 484 -12.79 30.26 25.80
C GLY A 484 -11.69 29.22 25.87
N ALA A 485 -11.25 28.70 24.74
CA ALA A 485 -10.25 27.65 24.68
C ALA A 485 -8.84 28.17 24.99
N SER A 486 -8.06 27.38 25.74
CA SER A 486 -6.63 27.61 25.92
C SER A 486 -5.82 27.24 24.71
N ALA A 487 -6.28 26.25 23.93
CA ALA A 487 -5.75 25.86 22.65
C ALA A 487 -6.85 25.15 21.84
N ILE A 488 -6.70 25.13 20.52
CA ILE A 488 -7.57 24.41 19.61
C ILE A 488 -6.75 23.38 18.85
N ILE A 489 -7.25 22.17 18.78
CA ILE A 489 -6.73 21.10 17.92
C ILE A 489 -7.77 20.81 16.86
N LEU A 490 -7.37 20.81 15.61
CA LEU A 490 -8.16 20.37 14.47
C LEU A 490 -7.65 19.00 14.05
N THR A 491 -8.48 17.98 14.15
CA THR A 491 -8.10 16.60 13.90
C THR A 491 -8.85 16.06 12.69
N THR A 492 -8.17 15.37 11.78
CA THR A 492 -8.80 14.66 10.66
C THR A 492 -8.05 13.38 10.33
N GLY A 493 -8.78 12.35 9.89
CA GLY A 493 -8.24 11.07 9.44
C GLY A 493 -8.54 10.78 7.96
N ILE A 494 -8.76 11.82 7.15
CA ILE A 494 -9.09 11.65 5.73
C ILE A 494 -7.99 10.86 5.01
N GLN A 495 -8.37 9.69 4.49
CA GLN A 495 -7.51 8.82 3.70
C GLN A 495 -8.21 8.42 2.41
N ALA A 496 -7.43 8.22 1.34
CA ALA A 496 -7.93 7.54 0.17
C ALA A 496 -7.92 6.03 0.44
N PHE A 497 -9.08 5.43 0.48
CA PHE A 497 -9.24 3.97 0.53
C PHE A 497 -9.79 3.48 -0.80
N SER A 498 -9.26 2.37 -1.29
CA SER A 498 -9.86 1.66 -2.42
C SER A 498 -11.34 1.36 -2.12
N ARG A 499 -12.23 1.54 -3.10
CA ARG A 499 -13.69 1.40 -3.00
C ARG A 499 -14.38 2.50 -2.17
N SER A 500 -13.73 3.62 -1.91
CA SER A 500 -14.37 4.77 -1.27
C SER A 500 -14.61 5.90 -2.28
N VAL A 501 -15.71 6.65 -2.07
CA VAL A 501 -15.88 7.93 -2.76
C VAL A 501 -14.73 8.84 -2.31
N PRO A 502 -14.13 9.68 -3.22
CA PRO A 502 -13.06 10.58 -2.83
C PRO A 502 -13.42 11.36 -1.57
N SER A 503 -12.63 11.17 -0.53
CA SER A 503 -12.83 11.74 0.79
C SER A 503 -12.49 13.23 0.77
N LYS A 504 -13.47 14.10 1.04
CA LYS A 504 -13.30 15.56 1.06
C LYS A 504 -14.11 16.17 2.19
N LEU A 505 -13.53 17.17 2.84
CA LEU A 505 -14.32 18.03 3.72
C LEU A 505 -15.35 18.81 2.91
N SER A 506 -16.54 18.99 3.48
CA SER A 506 -17.56 19.85 2.89
C SER A 506 -17.11 21.32 2.86
N ALA A 507 -17.64 22.10 1.92
CA ALA A 507 -17.34 23.54 1.84
C ALA A 507 -17.61 24.27 3.18
N ARG A 508 -18.62 23.81 3.94
CA ARG A 508 -18.94 24.35 5.24
C ARG A 508 -17.86 24.09 6.29
N GLN A 509 -17.32 22.87 6.33
CA GLN A 509 -16.21 22.54 7.23
C GLN A 509 -14.96 23.34 6.86
N ILE A 510 -14.66 23.45 5.56
CA ILE A 510 -13.52 24.25 5.07
C ILE A 510 -13.67 25.73 5.48
N ASN A 511 -14.82 26.33 5.25
CA ASN A 511 -15.06 27.72 5.62
C ASN A 511 -14.99 27.93 7.14
N PHE A 512 -15.57 27.02 7.92
CA PHE A 512 -15.48 27.08 9.39
C PHE A 512 -14.03 27.11 9.87
N VAL A 513 -13.17 26.20 9.35
CA VAL A 513 -11.75 26.15 9.73
C VAL A 513 -10.99 27.41 9.29
N ARG A 514 -11.28 27.94 8.11
CA ARG A 514 -10.65 29.18 7.62
C ARG A 514 -11.03 30.41 8.45
N ASP A 515 -12.27 30.47 8.91
CA ASP A 515 -12.76 31.56 9.73
C ASP A 515 -12.31 31.46 11.20
N LEU A 516 -11.86 30.28 11.64
CA LEU A 516 -11.54 29.98 13.05
C LEU A 516 -10.51 30.95 13.65
N PRO A 517 -9.39 31.35 12.99
CA PRO A 517 -8.45 32.31 13.56
C PRO A 517 -9.09 33.66 13.93
N SER A 518 -10.18 34.07 13.25
CA SER A 518 -10.92 35.30 13.54
C SER A 518 -11.94 35.14 14.68
N MET A 519 -12.29 33.91 15.05
CA MET A 519 -13.31 33.61 16.05
C MET A 519 -12.74 33.46 17.46
N VAL A 520 -11.42 33.25 17.58
CA VAL A 520 -10.72 32.96 18.83
C VAL A 520 -10.04 34.20 19.40
N ALA A 521 -9.66 34.17 20.67
CA ALA A 521 -8.88 35.23 21.28
C ALA A 521 -7.50 35.35 20.62
N PRO A 522 -6.99 36.59 20.43
CA PRO A 522 -5.65 36.76 19.84
C PRO A 522 -4.58 35.96 20.63
N GLY A 523 -3.77 35.21 19.90
CA GLY A 523 -2.71 34.38 20.50
C GLY A 523 -3.17 32.99 20.98
N THR A 524 -4.45 32.61 20.83
CA THR A 524 -4.89 31.23 21.06
C THR A 524 -4.23 30.29 20.07
N PRO A 525 -3.46 29.28 20.54
CA PRO A 525 -2.82 28.30 19.67
C PRO A 525 -3.85 27.48 18.88
N ILE A 526 -3.63 27.34 17.58
CA ILE A 526 -4.42 26.45 16.71
C ILE A 526 -3.45 25.45 16.04
N VAL A 527 -3.65 24.17 16.30
CA VAL A 527 -2.85 23.09 15.72
C VAL A 527 -3.71 22.21 14.85
N PHE A 528 -3.32 22.00 13.59
CA PHE A 528 -3.98 21.05 12.69
C PHE A 528 -3.21 19.74 12.66
N VAL A 529 -3.88 18.61 12.91
CA VAL A 529 -3.32 17.25 12.88
C VAL A 529 -4.02 16.44 11.82
N SER A 530 -3.28 16.03 10.79
CA SER A 530 -3.75 15.04 9.83
C SER A 530 -3.24 13.65 10.21
N PHE A 531 -4.13 12.74 10.54
CA PHE A 531 -3.88 11.31 10.66
C PHE A 531 -4.09 10.56 9.34
N GLY A 532 -4.22 11.28 8.24
CA GLY A 532 -4.41 10.75 6.90
C GLY A 532 -3.50 11.43 5.90
N THR A 533 -4.11 11.87 4.80
CA THR A 533 -3.38 12.54 3.71
C THR A 533 -2.78 13.89 4.14
N PRO A 534 -1.53 14.20 3.76
CA PRO A 534 -0.96 15.53 4.00
C PRO A 534 -1.59 16.63 3.11
N TYR A 535 -2.18 16.27 1.98
CA TYR A 535 -2.75 17.24 1.02
C TYR A 535 -3.90 18.06 1.58
N ILE A 536 -4.61 17.56 2.60
CA ILE A 536 -5.68 18.31 3.26
C ILE A 536 -5.19 19.64 3.87
N LEU A 537 -3.91 19.71 4.23
CA LEU A 537 -3.30 20.88 4.85
C LEU A 537 -3.12 22.05 3.89
N GLU A 538 -3.23 21.82 2.58
CA GLU A 538 -3.20 22.88 1.55
C GLU A 538 -4.48 23.72 1.56
N ALA A 539 -5.59 23.15 2.03
CA ALA A 539 -6.85 23.88 2.14
C ALA A 539 -6.83 24.95 3.25
N PHE A 540 -5.83 24.92 4.16
CA PHE A 540 -5.78 25.74 5.37
C PHE A 540 -4.43 26.42 5.56
N PRO A 541 -3.98 27.27 4.61
CA PRO A 541 -2.68 27.95 4.70
C PRO A 541 -2.62 28.97 5.86
N GLU A 542 -3.77 29.43 6.35
CA GLU A 542 -3.91 30.34 7.48
C GLU A 542 -3.59 29.73 8.84
N ILE A 543 -3.72 28.40 9.00
CA ILE A 543 -3.37 27.75 10.25
C ILE A 543 -1.85 27.67 10.38
N GLY A 544 -1.29 28.29 11.41
CA GLY A 544 0.17 28.47 11.58
C GLY A 544 0.92 27.19 11.94
N THR A 545 0.28 26.26 12.67
CA THR A 545 0.92 25.01 13.12
C THR A 545 0.18 23.79 12.57
N ALA A 546 0.90 22.89 11.90
CA ALA A 546 0.32 21.69 11.31
C ALA A 546 1.26 20.48 11.38
N LEU A 547 0.71 19.35 11.79
CA LEU A 547 1.34 18.03 11.87
C LEU A 547 0.67 17.05 10.91
N CYS A 548 1.44 16.10 10.39
CA CYS A 548 0.92 14.93 9.68
C CYS A 548 1.51 13.65 10.29
N ALA A 549 0.66 12.69 10.59
CA ALA A 549 1.04 11.36 11.08
C ALA A 549 0.66 10.23 10.11
N TYR A 550 0.00 10.55 8.99
CA TYR A 550 -0.35 9.67 7.87
C TYR A 550 -1.23 8.47 8.21
N SER A 551 -1.47 8.19 9.46
CA SER A 551 -2.20 7.01 9.94
C SER A 551 -2.99 7.33 11.21
N GLU A 552 -4.20 6.82 11.28
CA GLU A 552 -4.98 6.75 12.50
C GLU A 552 -4.83 5.37 13.13
N ASN A 553 -3.74 5.16 13.82
CA ASN A 553 -3.53 3.99 14.68
C ASN A 553 -3.02 4.45 16.05
N GLU A 554 -3.03 3.55 17.02
CA GLU A 554 -2.68 3.87 18.39
C GLU A 554 -1.27 4.45 18.57
N PHE A 555 -0.30 3.99 17.77
CA PHE A 555 1.09 4.45 17.84
C PHE A 555 1.25 5.86 17.26
N SER A 556 0.57 6.14 16.14
CA SER A 556 0.58 7.48 15.52
C SER A 556 -0.07 8.52 16.42
N GLU A 557 -1.20 8.18 17.04
CA GLU A 557 -1.88 9.06 17.99
C GLU A 557 -1.03 9.35 19.24
N LYS A 558 -0.42 8.30 19.83
CA LYS A 558 0.52 8.42 20.95
C LYS A 558 1.69 9.33 20.57
N SER A 559 2.29 9.14 19.40
CA SER A 559 3.43 9.92 18.94
C SER A 559 3.11 11.40 18.74
N VAL A 560 1.92 11.72 18.20
CA VAL A 560 1.45 13.12 18.07
C VAL A 560 1.29 13.77 19.45
N ILE A 561 0.69 13.07 20.43
CA ILE A 561 0.55 13.57 21.80
C ILE A 561 1.93 13.82 22.42
N GLN A 562 2.89 12.92 22.24
CA GLN A 562 4.27 13.09 22.73
C GLN A 562 4.96 14.31 22.08
N VAL A 563 4.72 14.58 20.79
CA VAL A 563 5.20 15.82 20.14
C VAL A 563 4.56 17.06 20.78
N MET A 564 3.26 17.04 21.01
CA MET A 564 2.55 18.15 21.68
C MET A 564 3.08 18.41 23.08
N LYS A 565 3.47 17.38 23.81
CA LYS A 565 4.05 17.46 25.17
C LYS A 565 5.54 17.78 25.16
N GLY A 566 6.23 17.71 24.01
CA GLY A 566 7.69 17.88 23.91
C GLY A 566 8.50 16.65 24.35
N GLU A 567 7.85 15.51 24.49
CA GLU A 567 8.49 14.22 24.80
C GLU A 567 9.08 13.57 23.56
N LEU A 568 8.61 13.94 22.37
CA LEU A 568 9.10 13.51 21.07
C LEU A 568 9.39 14.71 20.17
N VAL A 569 10.58 14.72 19.54
CA VAL A 569 10.91 15.68 18.48
C VAL A 569 10.49 15.11 17.13
N PRO A 570 9.61 15.76 16.37
CA PRO A 570 9.18 15.27 15.06
C PRO A 570 10.37 15.21 14.09
N LYS A 571 10.60 14.06 13.47
CA LYS A 571 11.71 13.79 12.56
C LYS A 571 11.27 13.55 11.12
N GLY A 572 9.98 13.27 10.93
CA GLY A 572 9.43 12.94 9.63
C GLY A 572 9.62 14.04 8.61
N SER A 573 9.81 13.64 7.36
CA SER A 573 9.89 14.54 6.21
C SER A 573 8.76 14.21 5.24
N LEU A 574 8.14 15.24 4.64
CA LEU A 574 7.07 15.02 3.64
C LEU A 574 7.58 14.15 2.49
N PRO A 575 6.95 13.01 2.21
CA PRO A 575 7.30 12.17 1.07
C PRO A 575 6.75 12.67 -0.25
N VAL A 576 5.87 13.66 -0.21
CA VAL A 576 5.17 14.23 -1.37
C VAL A 576 5.31 15.75 -1.38
N SER A 577 5.24 16.32 -2.58
CA SER A 577 5.19 17.76 -2.78
C SER A 577 3.79 18.28 -2.48
N LEU A 578 3.70 19.33 -1.65
CA LEU A 578 2.49 20.13 -1.53
C LEU A 578 2.52 21.22 -2.59
N ASN A 579 1.35 21.71 -3.04
CA ASN A 579 1.14 22.72 -4.10
C ASN A 579 1.26 22.22 -5.55
N GLY A 580 1.05 20.92 -5.79
CA GLY A 580 0.85 20.38 -7.15
C GLY A 580 2.04 20.52 -8.12
N GLY A 581 3.23 20.83 -7.61
CA GLY A 581 4.44 20.82 -8.41
C GLY A 581 4.92 19.40 -8.66
N LEU A 582 5.18 19.05 -9.92
CA LEU A 582 6.02 17.88 -10.23
C LEU A 582 7.39 18.10 -9.56
N PRO A 583 8.00 17.06 -8.96
CA PRO A 583 9.30 17.16 -8.35
C PRO A 583 10.40 17.54 -9.32
#